data_ff05caff15c0f2478362e98ad009dd80
#
_entry.id   ff05caff15c0f2478362e98ad009dd80
#
_cell.length_a   1.000
_cell.length_b   1.000
_cell.length_c   1.000
_cell.angle_alpha   90.00
_cell.angle_beta   90.00
_cell.angle_gamma   90.00
#
_symmetry.space_group_name_H-M   'P 1'
#
loop_
_entity.id
_entity.type
_entity.pdbx_description
1 polymer ?
#
loop_
_entity_poly.entity_id
_entity_poly.type
_entity_poly.pdbx_seq_one_letter_code
_entity_poly.pdbx_strand_id
1 'polypeptide(L)'
;ASDVYKRQNLYTVSLVALDVHTGKLRWYFQQVPHDLWGYDLASPPVLFNWRHAGQSIEAVAQASKTGWVYVHDRATGKLLMKSDAFVPQKNLFTKATKEGVVLYPGILGGANWSPMAIDEAQQLAYVAAIHAPIRYTLHETPGKAGEPPILYAASEPAEADRWGLLSAIDLTTGKISWQKKTAQPLVGGILATQGGLVFTGEGNGQFNAYHSQTGEVLW
;
A
#
# COMPACT_ATOMS: atom_id res chain seq x y z
N ALA A 1 -11.85 -9.57 7.74
CA ALA A 1 -12.00 -11.01 7.95
C ALA A 1 -11.52 -11.72 6.69
N SER A 2 -10.41 -12.44 6.79
CA SER A 2 -9.88 -13.25 5.71
C SER A 2 -10.80 -14.45 5.47
N ASP A 3 -11.26 -14.62 4.23
CA ASP A 3 -12.05 -15.79 3.86
C ASP A 3 -11.15 -17.01 3.74
N VAL A 4 -11.27 -17.96 4.67
CA VAL A 4 -10.50 -19.21 4.72
C VAL A 4 -10.98 -20.18 3.63
N TYR A 5 -12.11 -19.93 3.00
CA TYR A 5 -12.69 -20.79 1.98
C TYR A 5 -12.21 -20.41 0.59
N LYS A 6 -11.98 -21.39 -0.26
CA LYS A 6 -11.59 -21.23 -1.67
C LYS A 6 -12.61 -20.44 -2.53
N ARG A 7 -13.50 -19.68 -1.94
CA ARG A 7 -14.50 -18.89 -2.65
C ARG A 7 -14.03 -17.45 -2.71
N GLN A 8 -14.22 -16.94 -3.85
CA GLN A 8 -13.92 -15.61 -4.26
C GLN A 8 -14.32 -14.59 -3.18
N ASN A 9 -13.39 -13.75 -2.87
CA ASN A 9 -13.59 -12.51 -2.14
C ASN A 9 -13.53 -11.34 -3.12
N LEU A 10 -14.23 -11.47 -4.24
CA LEU A 10 -14.25 -10.48 -5.31
C LEU A 10 -14.60 -9.10 -4.74
N TYR A 11 -13.90 -8.09 -5.23
CA TYR A 11 -13.90 -6.70 -4.81
C TYR A 11 -13.22 -6.41 -3.46
N THR A 12 -12.82 -7.38 -2.66
CA THR A 12 -11.89 -7.10 -1.56
C THR A 12 -10.51 -6.77 -2.13
N VAL A 13 -9.75 -5.93 -1.42
CA VAL A 13 -8.40 -5.49 -1.83
C VAL A 13 -8.38 -5.03 -3.30
N SER A 14 -9.39 -4.26 -3.68
CA SER A 14 -9.60 -3.83 -5.06
C SER A 14 -9.78 -2.32 -5.17
N LEU A 15 -9.24 -1.77 -6.24
CA LEU A 15 -9.66 -0.47 -6.76
C LEU A 15 -10.90 -0.69 -7.62
N VAL A 16 -11.99 0.01 -7.31
CA VAL A 16 -13.27 -0.16 -8.00
C VAL A 16 -13.73 1.18 -8.54
N ALA A 17 -14.05 1.25 -9.82
CA ALA A 17 -14.62 2.43 -10.46
C ALA A 17 -16.10 2.21 -10.73
N LEU A 18 -16.90 3.15 -10.24
CA LEU A 18 -18.36 3.16 -10.43
C LEU A 18 -18.78 4.39 -11.24
N ASP A 19 -19.81 4.24 -12.00
CA ASP A 19 -20.50 5.37 -12.64
C ASP A 19 -21.20 6.20 -11.56
N VAL A 20 -20.88 7.49 -11.47
CA VAL A 20 -21.36 8.36 -10.39
C VAL A 20 -22.88 8.59 -10.40
N HIS A 21 -23.52 8.49 -11.57
CA HIS A 21 -24.96 8.73 -11.72
C HIS A 21 -25.80 7.47 -11.52
N THR A 22 -25.25 6.32 -11.89
CA THR A 22 -26.02 5.05 -11.92
C THR A 22 -25.54 4.04 -10.88
N GLY A 23 -24.35 4.24 -10.27
CA GLY A 23 -23.72 3.27 -9.37
C GLY A 23 -23.23 2.00 -10.08
N LYS A 24 -23.34 1.93 -11.40
CA LYS A 24 -22.92 0.74 -12.15
C LYS A 24 -21.41 0.60 -12.18
N LEU A 25 -20.95 -0.64 -12.03
CA LEU A 25 -19.53 -1.00 -12.15
C LEU A 25 -19.03 -0.65 -13.56
N ARG A 26 -17.94 0.11 -13.62
CA ARG A 26 -17.20 0.41 -14.85
C ARG A 26 -16.05 -0.58 -15.04
N TRP A 27 -15.20 -0.69 -14.03
CA TRP A 27 -14.11 -1.64 -13.97
C TRP A 27 -13.65 -1.85 -12.52
N TYR A 28 -12.85 -2.88 -12.31
CA TYR A 28 -12.13 -3.09 -11.05
C TYR A 28 -10.76 -3.70 -11.33
N PHE A 29 -9.86 -3.53 -10.38
CA PHE A 29 -8.57 -4.21 -10.35
C PHE A 29 -8.30 -4.72 -8.94
N GLN A 30 -8.23 -6.03 -8.79
CA GLN A 30 -7.97 -6.68 -7.50
C GLN A 30 -6.46 -6.84 -7.32
N GLN A 31 -5.87 -6.10 -6.38
CA GLN A 31 -4.42 -6.11 -6.15
C GLN A 31 -3.95 -7.38 -5.44
N VAL A 32 -4.78 -7.91 -4.54
CA VAL A 32 -4.51 -9.17 -3.84
C VAL A 32 -5.73 -10.09 -3.97
N PRO A 33 -5.74 -10.99 -4.95
CA PRO A 33 -6.77 -12.01 -5.05
C PRO A 33 -6.73 -12.94 -3.84
N HIS A 34 -7.89 -13.21 -3.24
CA HIS A 34 -8.03 -14.11 -2.09
C HIS A 34 -7.11 -13.71 -0.91
N ASP A 35 -7.28 -12.49 -0.43
CA ASP A 35 -6.49 -11.96 0.67
C ASP A 35 -6.73 -12.75 1.99
N LEU A 36 -5.65 -13.33 2.51
CA LEU A 36 -5.60 -14.03 3.79
C LEU A 36 -4.77 -13.27 4.82
N TRP A 37 -4.14 -12.16 4.43
CA TRP A 37 -3.09 -11.48 5.20
C TRP A 37 -3.53 -10.13 5.76
N GLY A 38 -4.71 -9.63 5.36
CA GLY A 38 -5.20 -8.31 5.75
C GLY A 38 -4.52 -7.17 4.98
N TYR A 39 -4.18 -7.38 3.71
CA TYR A 39 -3.58 -6.37 2.84
C TYR A 39 -4.62 -5.44 2.20
N ASP A 40 -5.55 -4.93 3.02
CA ASP A 40 -6.59 -4.00 2.57
C ASP A 40 -6.01 -2.82 1.79
N LEU A 41 -6.78 -2.27 0.85
CA LEU A 41 -6.45 -1.07 0.12
C LEU A 41 -7.03 0.16 0.83
N ALA A 42 -6.39 0.56 1.92
CA ALA A 42 -6.88 1.66 2.76
C ALA A 42 -6.39 3.04 2.28
N SER A 43 -5.28 3.12 1.54
CA SER A 43 -4.77 4.39 1.02
C SER A 43 -5.70 4.93 -0.06
N PRO A 44 -6.10 6.22 0.01
CA PRO A 44 -6.94 6.84 -1.00
C PRO A 44 -6.27 6.84 -2.38
N PRO A 45 -7.01 6.57 -3.47
CA PRO A 45 -6.50 6.72 -4.82
C PRO A 45 -6.34 8.20 -5.18
N VAL A 46 -5.36 8.52 -6.02
CA VAL A 46 -5.08 9.88 -6.51
C VAL A 46 -5.23 9.92 -8.02
N LEU A 47 -6.03 10.88 -8.52
CA LEU A 47 -6.22 11.13 -9.95
C LEU A 47 -5.15 12.10 -10.45
N PHE A 48 -4.57 11.84 -11.62
CA PHE A 48 -3.57 12.70 -12.25
C PHE A 48 -3.45 12.39 -13.74
N ASN A 49 -2.69 13.23 -14.46
CA ASN A 49 -2.33 12.95 -15.84
C ASN A 49 -0.94 12.29 -15.90
N TRP A 50 -0.94 11.02 -16.27
CA TRP A 50 0.28 10.24 -16.41
C TRP A 50 0.93 10.52 -17.76
N ARG A 51 2.19 10.97 -17.74
CA ARG A 51 2.96 11.26 -18.96
C ARG A 51 4.01 10.19 -19.17
N HIS A 52 3.88 9.48 -20.27
CA HIS A 52 4.81 8.42 -20.63
C HIS A 52 4.95 8.33 -22.14
N ALA A 53 6.21 8.21 -22.63
CA ALA A 53 6.52 8.09 -24.04
C ALA A 53 5.84 9.16 -24.95
N GLY A 54 5.77 10.42 -24.48
CA GLY A 54 5.15 11.53 -25.19
C GLY A 54 3.63 11.56 -25.19
N GLN A 55 2.98 10.62 -24.52
CA GLN A 55 1.53 10.57 -24.33
C GLN A 55 1.13 11.07 -22.94
N SER A 56 -0.07 11.66 -22.85
CA SER A 56 -0.71 12.00 -21.58
C SER A 56 -1.99 11.17 -21.43
N ILE A 57 -2.07 10.38 -20.38
CA ILE A 57 -3.19 9.49 -20.09
C ILE A 57 -3.80 9.91 -18.77
N GLU A 58 -5.11 10.10 -18.71
CA GLU A 58 -5.82 10.28 -17.46
C GLU A 58 -5.72 9.01 -16.64
N ALA A 59 -5.06 9.11 -15.49
CA ALA A 59 -4.69 7.96 -14.67
C ALA A 59 -5.22 8.07 -13.24
N VAL A 60 -5.21 6.94 -12.56
CA VAL A 60 -5.41 6.83 -11.12
C VAL A 60 -4.27 6.02 -10.53
N ALA A 61 -3.64 6.55 -9.49
CA ALA A 61 -2.60 5.86 -8.74
C ALA A 61 -3.08 5.49 -7.34
N GLN A 62 -2.60 4.37 -6.81
CA GLN A 62 -2.88 3.93 -5.45
C GLN A 62 -1.69 3.20 -4.86
N ALA A 63 -1.28 3.63 -3.66
CA ALA A 63 -0.31 2.91 -2.85
C ALA A 63 -1.00 1.79 -2.07
N SER A 64 -0.28 0.70 -1.80
CA SER A 64 -0.84 -0.49 -1.17
C SER A 64 -0.09 -0.95 0.09
N LYS A 65 -0.77 -1.71 0.93
CA LYS A 65 -0.14 -2.39 2.07
C LYS A 65 0.96 -3.37 1.64
N THR A 66 0.86 -3.92 0.44
CA THR A 66 1.89 -4.83 -0.10
C THR A 66 3.20 -4.14 -0.45
N GLY A 67 3.21 -2.79 -0.49
CA GLY A 67 4.43 -2.02 -0.69
C GLY A 67 4.70 -1.58 -2.13
N TRP A 68 3.69 -1.57 -2.99
CA TRP A 68 3.79 -1.05 -4.36
C TRP A 68 2.81 0.09 -4.60
N VAL A 69 3.15 0.98 -5.52
CA VAL A 69 2.22 1.91 -6.15
C VAL A 69 1.77 1.31 -7.48
N TYR A 70 0.48 1.33 -7.71
CA TYR A 70 -0.14 0.91 -8.97
C TYR A 70 -0.71 2.13 -9.68
N VAL A 71 -0.48 2.23 -10.97
CA VAL A 71 -1.06 3.26 -11.84
C VAL A 71 -1.93 2.59 -12.88
N HIS A 72 -3.16 3.04 -13.00
CA HIS A 72 -4.15 2.51 -13.94
C HIS A 72 -4.66 3.61 -14.85
N ASP A 73 -4.98 3.27 -16.09
CA ASP A 73 -5.82 4.06 -16.96
C ASP A 73 -7.18 4.27 -16.28
N ARG A 74 -7.58 5.51 -16.07
CA ARG A 74 -8.78 5.87 -15.31
C ARG A 74 -10.06 5.42 -16.00
N ALA A 75 -10.08 5.39 -17.33
CA ALA A 75 -11.26 5.02 -18.09
C ALA A 75 -11.49 3.52 -18.15
N THR A 76 -10.42 2.73 -18.20
CA THR A 76 -10.48 1.28 -18.49
C THR A 76 -10.07 0.38 -17.34
N GLY A 77 -9.36 0.91 -16.34
CA GLY A 77 -8.76 0.13 -15.25
C GLY A 77 -7.51 -0.66 -15.67
N LYS A 78 -7.05 -0.51 -16.92
CA LYS A 78 -5.85 -1.18 -17.40
C LYS A 78 -4.65 -0.75 -16.56
N LEU A 79 -3.89 -1.73 -16.04
CA LEU A 79 -2.65 -1.46 -15.33
C LEU A 79 -1.61 -0.87 -16.32
N LEU A 80 -1.14 0.34 -16.03
CA LEU A 80 -0.13 1.05 -16.80
C LEU A 80 1.26 0.88 -16.20
N MET A 81 1.37 0.91 -14.85
CA MET A 81 2.63 0.80 -14.14
C MET A 81 2.41 0.20 -12.75
N LYS A 82 3.39 -0.60 -12.31
CA LYS A 82 3.57 -1.05 -10.93
C LYS A 82 4.98 -0.68 -10.51
N SER A 83 5.13 -0.01 -9.37
CA SER A 83 6.43 0.48 -8.90
C SER A 83 7.34 -0.64 -8.37
N ASP A 84 8.61 -0.30 -8.16
CA ASP A 84 9.47 -1.03 -7.24
C ASP A 84 8.84 -1.05 -5.83
N ALA A 85 9.20 -2.03 -5.02
CA ALA A 85 8.70 -2.11 -3.65
C ALA A 85 9.29 -0.98 -2.80
N PHE A 86 8.43 -0.16 -2.19
CA PHE A 86 8.86 0.96 -1.35
C PHE A 86 9.03 0.60 0.14
N VAL A 87 8.83 -0.67 0.51
CA VAL A 87 9.14 -1.24 1.84
C VAL A 87 9.82 -2.59 1.66
N PRO A 88 10.62 -3.05 2.63
CA PRO A 88 11.17 -4.39 2.61
C PRO A 88 10.07 -5.45 2.50
N GLN A 89 10.30 -6.46 1.67
CA GLN A 89 9.39 -7.58 1.47
C GLN A 89 10.09 -8.89 1.85
N LYS A 90 9.41 -9.71 2.67
CA LYS A 90 9.85 -11.06 3.03
C LYS A 90 8.61 -11.93 3.26
N ASN A 91 8.62 -13.12 2.69
CA ASN A 91 7.53 -14.10 2.80
C ASN A 91 6.14 -13.52 2.41
N LEU A 92 6.10 -12.50 1.57
CA LEU A 92 4.87 -11.90 1.08
C LEU A 92 4.00 -12.98 0.45
N PHE A 93 2.71 -13.03 0.82
CA PHE A 93 1.74 -14.05 0.39
C PHE A 93 2.01 -15.48 0.90
N THR A 94 2.90 -15.66 1.88
CA THR A 94 3.07 -16.96 2.52
C THR A 94 1.94 -17.20 3.50
N LYS A 95 1.33 -18.39 3.45
CA LYS A 95 0.25 -18.78 4.37
C LYS A 95 0.76 -18.93 5.80
N ALA A 96 -0.14 -18.71 6.76
CA ALA A 96 0.16 -18.98 8.17
C ALA A 96 0.53 -20.46 8.39
N THR A 97 1.48 -20.70 9.28
CA THR A 97 1.86 -22.05 9.72
C THR A 97 1.68 -22.17 11.24
N LYS A 98 1.64 -23.39 11.78
CA LYS A 98 1.52 -23.60 13.23
C LYS A 98 2.72 -23.03 13.99
N GLU A 99 3.91 -23.06 13.41
CA GLU A 99 5.15 -22.49 13.97
C GLU A 99 5.23 -20.97 13.84
N GLY A 100 4.37 -20.40 13.00
CA GLY A 100 4.35 -18.99 12.66
C GLY A 100 5.39 -18.64 11.58
N VAL A 101 5.01 -17.75 10.67
CA VAL A 101 5.88 -17.19 9.63
C VAL A 101 5.99 -15.68 9.79
N VAL A 102 7.20 -15.14 9.67
CA VAL A 102 7.41 -13.69 9.76
C VAL A 102 7.21 -13.07 8.38
N LEU A 103 6.26 -12.12 8.29
CA LEU A 103 5.89 -11.42 7.07
C LEU A 103 6.38 -9.97 7.07
N TYR A 104 6.93 -9.52 5.94
CA TYR A 104 7.25 -8.13 5.61
C TYR A 104 6.56 -7.76 4.28
N PRO A 105 5.83 -6.65 4.21
CA PRO A 105 5.25 -5.91 5.32
C PRO A 105 4.24 -6.73 6.10
N GLY A 106 3.96 -6.31 7.35
CA GLY A 106 2.92 -6.93 8.17
C GLY A 106 1.52 -6.42 7.83
N ILE A 107 0.54 -6.73 8.66
CA ILE A 107 -0.88 -6.35 8.48
C ILE A 107 -1.09 -4.82 8.46
N LEU A 108 -0.24 -4.04 9.12
CA LEU A 108 -0.25 -2.58 9.01
C LEU A 108 0.23 -2.11 7.64
N GLY A 109 0.96 -2.97 6.93
CA GLY A 109 1.31 -2.82 5.53
C GLY A 109 2.44 -1.84 5.26
N GLY A 110 2.70 -1.60 4.00
CA GLY A 110 3.53 -0.54 3.46
C GLY A 110 2.79 0.79 3.56
N ALA A 111 1.89 1.09 2.62
CA ALA A 111 0.96 2.22 2.75
C ALA A 111 -0.38 1.74 3.33
N ASN A 112 -0.86 2.44 4.37
CA ASN A 112 -2.15 2.13 4.99
C ASN A 112 -3.13 3.28 4.70
N TRP A 113 -3.63 3.95 5.73
CA TRP A 113 -4.58 5.08 5.59
C TRP A 113 -3.95 6.36 5.05
N SER A 114 -2.62 6.48 5.08
CA SER A 114 -1.89 7.67 4.67
C SER A 114 -2.14 8.01 3.21
N PRO A 115 -2.76 9.17 2.90
CA PRO A 115 -2.84 9.63 1.52
C PRO A 115 -1.44 9.89 0.96
N MET A 116 -1.16 9.38 -0.23
CA MET A 116 0.02 9.79 -0.98
C MET A 116 -0.23 11.14 -1.67
N ALA A 117 0.84 11.84 -2.02
CA ALA A 117 0.78 13.03 -2.86
C ALA A 117 1.47 12.78 -4.20
N ILE A 118 0.99 13.44 -5.25
CA ILE A 118 1.60 13.39 -6.59
C ILE A 118 1.99 14.80 -7.02
N ASP A 119 3.25 14.97 -7.42
CA ASP A 119 3.70 16.09 -8.22
C ASP A 119 3.54 15.70 -9.70
N GLU A 120 2.45 16.17 -10.30
CA GLU A 120 2.14 15.86 -11.71
C GLU A 120 3.16 16.48 -12.65
N ALA A 121 3.71 17.66 -12.32
CA ALA A 121 4.69 18.33 -13.15
C ALA A 121 6.00 17.53 -13.25
N GLN A 122 6.41 16.90 -12.16
CA GLN A 122 7.61 16.08 -12.10
C GLN A 122 7.34 14.57 -12.30
N GLN A 123 6.08 14.16 -12.34
CA GLN A 123 5.67 12.74 -12.36
C GLN A 123 6.25 11.95 -11.18
N LEU A 124 6.25 12.56 -9.99
CA LEU A 124 6.69 11.92 -8.74
C LEU A 124 5.51 11.66 -7.81
N ALA A 125 5.44 10.45 -7.26
CA ALA A 125 4.55 10.11 -6.17
C ALA A 125 5.33 10.03 -4.86
N TYR A 126 4.82 10.68 -3.80
CA TYR A 126 5.39 10.61 -2.46
C TYR A 126 4.52 9.71 -1.59
N VAL A 127 5.15 8.69 -1.00
CA VAL A 127 4.44 7.65 -0.24
C VAL A 127 5.00 7.57 1.18
N ALA A 128 4.09 7.68 2.15
CA ALA A 128 4.37 7.42 3.56
C ALA A 128 4.15 5.94 3.85
N ALA A 129 5.14 5.28 4.43
CA ALA A 129 5.11 3.84 4.63
C ALA A 129 5.42 3.40 6.06
N ILE A 130 4.89 2.23 6.39
CA ILE A 130 5.06 1.57 7.67
C ILE A 130 5.91 0.32 7.47
N HIS A 131 6.99 0.21 8.22
CA HIS A 131 7.70 -1.05 8.42
C HIS A 131 7.37 -1.58 9.82
N ALA A 132 6.47 -2.55 9.90
CA ALA A 132 6.03 -3.19 11.12
C ALA A 132 5.78 -4.69 10.85
N PRO A 133 6.84 -5.51 10.90
CA PRO A 133 6.73 -6.95 10.66
C PRO A 133 5.80 -7.64 11.65
N ILE A 134 5.17 -8.71 11.20
CA ILE A 134 4.33 -9.57 12.04
C ILE A 134 4.79 -11.01 11.97
N ARG A 135 4.49 -11.75 13.04
CA ARG A 135 4.43 -13.21 13.03
C ARG A 135 3.00 -13.63 12.72
N TYR A 136 2.83 -14.48 11.73
CA TYR A 136 1.53 -14.95 11.24
C TYR A 136 1.39 -16.43 11.53
N THR A 137 0.51 -16.79 12.49
CA THR A 137 0.41 -18.14 13.08
C THR A 137 -0.96 -18.72 12.78
N LEU A 138 -0.99 -19.98 12.36
CA LEU A 138 -2.22 -20.75 12.16
C LEU A 138 -2.63 -21.38 13.49
N HIS A 139 -3.85 -21.14 13.91
CA HIS A 139 -4.48 -21.71 15.07
C HIS A 139 -5.63 -22.65 14.66
N GLU A 140 -5.90 -23.61 15.54
CA GLU A 140 -6.97 -24.57 15.39
C GLU A 140 -7.77 -24.62 16.69
N THR A 141 -9.08 -24.52 16.60
CA THR A 141 -10.00 -24.71 17.74
C THR A 141 -10.96 -25.85 17.41
N PRO A 142 -11.36 -26.64 18.41
CA PRO A 142 -12.36 -27.68 18.19
C PRO A 142 -13.66 -27.12 17.60
N GLY A 143 -14.19 -27.77 16.59
CA GLY A 143 -15.55 -27.52 16.10
C GLY A 143 -16.60 -27.99 17.12
N LYS A 144 -17.86 -27.69 16.87
CA LYS A 144 -18.96 -28.30 17.62
C LYS A 144 -19.02 -29.81 17.38
N ALA A 145 -19.74 -30.51 18.22
CA ALA A 145 -19.87 -31.97 18.09
C ALA A 145 -20.33 -32.36 16.67
N GLY A 146 -19.49 -33.13 15.99
CA GLY A 146 -19.73 -33.54 14.59
C GLY A 146 -19.27 -32.56 13.49
N GLU A 147 -18.70 -31.41 13.85
CA GLU A 147 -18.13 -30.44 12.93
C GLU A 147 -16.60 -30.55 12.87
N PRO A 148 -15.99 -30.23 11.72
CA PRO A 148 -14.54 -30.16 11.61
C PRO A 148 -13.97 -29.01 12.47
N PRO A 149 -12.68 -29.07 12.84
CA PRO A 149 -12.03 -27.98 13.54
C PRO A 149 -12.10 -26.67 12.77
N ILE A 150 -12.17 -25.57 13.50
CA ILE A 150 -12.11 -24.21 12.94
C ILE A 150 -10.65 -23.78 12.87
N LEU A 151 -10.19 -23.50 11.65
CA LEU A 151 -8.86 -22.94 11.41
C LEU A 151 -8.95 -21.43 11.28
N TYR A 152 -8.07 -20.71 11.97
CA TYR A 152 -7.93 -19.27 11.81
C TYR A 152 -6.46 -18.86 11.92
N ALA A 153 -6.14 -17.75 11.27
CA ALA A 153 -4.80 -17.20 11.37
C ALA A 153 -4.80 -15.95 12.25
N ALA A 154 -3.83 -15.86 13.15
CA ALA A 154 -3.60 -14.70 13.99
C ALA A 154 -2.28 -14.01 13.61
N SER A 155 -2.26 -12.70 13.75
CA SER A 155 -1.06 -11.88 13.57
C SER A 155 -0.68 -11.21 14.88
N GLU A 156 0.59 -11.30 15.23
CA GLU A 156 1.18 -10.59 16.35
C GLU A 156 2.44 -9.85 15.92
N PRO A 157 2.87 -8.82 16.63
CA PRO A 157 4.11 -8.15 16.34
C PRO A 157 5.28 -9.12 16.32
N ALA A 158 6.08 -9.09 15.26
CA ALA A 158 7.36 -9.81 15.26
C ALA A 158 8.38 -9.09 16.15
N GLU A 159 9.36 -9.84 16.68
CA GLU A 159 10.54 -9.29 17.37
C GLU A 159 11.45 -8.61 16.32
N ALA A 160 11.07 -7.40 15.89
CA ALA A 160 11.80 -6.62 14.90
C ALA A 160 11.51 -5.14 15.11
N ASP A 161 12.46 -4.31 14.70
CA ASP A 161 12.32 -2.86 14.73
C ASP A 161 11.14 -2.39 13.88
N ARG A 162 10.45 -1.37 14.36
CA ARG A 162 9.41 -0.65 13.66
C ARG A 162 9.87 0.74 13.30
N TRP A 163 9.68 1.13 12.06
CA TRP A 163 10.10 2.42 11.55
C TRP A 163 9.29 2.79 10.31
N GLY A 164 9.50 3.97 9.77
CA GLY A 164 8.80 4.42 8.59
C GLY A 164 9.73 4.67 7.41
N LEU A 165 9.12 4.82 6.23
CA LEU A 165 9.79 5.26 5.00
C LEU A 165 8.97 6.35 4.33
N LEU A 166 9.63 7.45 3.98
CA LEU A 166 9.12 8.40 3.01
C LEU A 166 9.84 8.13 1.69
N SER A 167 9.09 7.81 0.65
CA SER A 167 9.62 7.46 -0.67
C SER A 167 9.09 8.39 -1.74
N ALA A 168 9.96 8.87 -2.64
CA ALA A 168 9.55 9.44 -3.91
C ALA A 168 9.72 8.40 -5.01
N ILE A 169 8.67 8.15 -5.76
CA ILE A 169 8.59 7.16 -6.83
C ILE A 169 8.40 7.89 -8.15
N ASP A 170 9.30 7.67 -9.09
CA ASP A 170 9.15 8.13 -10.47
C ASP A 170 8.04 7.34 -11.16
N LEU A 171 6.95 7.99 -11.46
CA LEU A 171 5.78 7.38 -12.07
C LEU A 171 5.99 7.00 -13.56
N THR A 172 7.04 7.50 -14.20
CA THR A 172 7.35 7.15 -15.59
C THR A 172 8.11 5.83 -15.70
N THR A 173 8.90 5.51 -14.67
CA THR A 173 9.76 4.32 -14.63
C THR A 173 9.34 3.29 -13.58
N GLY A 174 8.55 3.70 -12.59
CA GLY A 174 8.21 2.91 -11.41
C GLY A 174 9.34 2.79 -10.39
N LYS A 175 10.47 3.46 -10.60
CA LYS A 175 11.66 3.40 -9.75
C LYS A 175 11.56 4.33 -8.54
N ILE A 176 12.21 3.94 -7.44
CA ILE A 176 12.38 4.83 -6.30
C ILE A 176 13.46 5.86 -6.64
N SER A 177 13.08 7.15 -6.71
CA SER A 177 14.01 8.25 -6.95
C SER A 177 14.84 8.56 -5.70
N TRP A 178 14.18 8.61 -4.55
CA TRP A 178 14.84 8.73 -3.26
C TRP A 178 13.95 8.12 -2.15
N GLN A 179 14.58 7.79 -1.03
CA GLN A 179 13.89 7.22 0.12
C GLN A 179 14.56 7.66 1.42
N LYS A 180 13.76 8.03 2.42
CA LYS A 180 14.21 8.39 3.76
C LYS A 180 13.58 7.48 4.79
N LYS A 181 14.42 6.89 5.64
CA LYS A 181 13.97 6.17 6.83
C LYS A 181 13.64 7.18 7.92
N THR A 182 12.50 6.98 8.59
CA THR A 182 12.07 7.76 9.75
C THR A 182 12.09 6.90 11.01
N ALA A 183 12.23 7.54 12.17
CA ALA A 183 12.35 6.84 13.45
C ALA A 183 11.07 6.10 13.83
N GLN A 184 9.91 6.61 13.39
CA GLN A 184 8.59 6.05 13.66
C GLN A 184 7.89 5.69 12.35
N PRO A 185 6.98 4.69 12.35
CA PRO A 185 6.08 4.44 11.24
C PRO A 185 5.34 5.71 10.80
N LEU A 186 5.28 5.94 9.49
CA LEU A 186 4.55 7.08 8.94
C LEU A 186 3.08 6.71 8.75
N VAL A 187 2.21 7.32 9.56
CA VAL A 187 0.75 7.12 9.52
C VAL A 187 -0.01 8.37 9.11
N GLY A 188 0.67 9.52 9.02
CA GLY A 188 0.11 10.77 8.53
C GLY A 188 0.06 10.86 7.01
N GLY A 189 -0.70 11.84 6.50
CA GLY A 189 -0.71 12.15 5.07
C GLY A 189 0.53 12.90 4.63
N ILE A 190 0.67 13.04 3.31
CA ILE A 190 1.73 13.79 2.66
C ILE A 190 1.13 14.98 1.93
N LEU A 191 1.79 16.13 2.02
CA LEU A 191 1.50 17.31 1.22
C LEU A 191 2.70 17.62 0.33
N ALA A 192 2.51 17.61 -0.98
CA ALA A 192 3.49 18.12 -1.94
C ALA A 192 3.04 19.48 -2.46
N THR A 193 4.00 20.39 -2.67
CA THR A 193 3.75 21.73 -3.17
C THR A 193 4.46 21.98 -4.49
N GLN A 194 3.92 22.89 -5.31
CA GLN A 194 4.59 23.34 -6.54
C GLN A 194 5.93 24.04 -6.29
N GLY A 195 6.13 24.54 -5.06
CA GLY A 195 7.41 25.15 -4.64
C GLY A 195 8.54 24.14 -4.36
N GLY A 196 8.33 22.85 -4.65
CA GLY A 196 9.37 21.83 -4.50
C GLY A 196 9.53 21.31 -3.07
N LEU A 197 8.52 21.45 -2.23
CA LEU A 197 8.53 20.95 -0.85
C LEU A 197 7.55 19.79 -0.67
N VAL A 198 7.95 18.84 0.16
CA VAL A 198 7.11 17.72 0.63
C VAL A 198 7.07 17.76 2.15
N PHE A 199 5.86 17.73 2.70
CA PHE A 199 5.63 17.77 4.14
C PHE A 199 5.00 16.47 4.63
N THR A 200 5.47 15.99 5.78
CA THR A 200 4.83 14.88 6.53
C THR A 200 5.18 14.96 8.01
N GLY A 201 4.32 14.37 8.84
CA GLY A 201 4.51 14.27 10.28
C GLY A 201 4.87 12.86 10.72
N GLU A 202 5.62 12.75 11.80
CA GLU A 202 5.96 11.49 12.47
C GLU A 202 5.21 11.33 13.79
N GLY A 203 5.02 10.10 14.26
CA GLY A 203 4.34 9.78 15.52
C GLY A 203 5.03 10.31 16.79
N ASN A 204 6.28 10.74 16.70
CA ASN A 204 7.05 11.39 17.77
C ASN A 204 6.80 12.90 17.90
N GLY A 205 5.90 13.48 17.07
CA GLY A 205 5.58 14.90 17.04
C GLY A 205 6.44 15.73 16.10
N GLN A 206 7.39 15.14 15.42
CA GLN A 206 8.18 15.84 14.37
C GLN A 206 7.29 16.09 13.15
N PHE A 207 7.43 17.27 12.56
CA PHE A 207 6.83 17.64 11.29
C PHE A 207 7.93 18.23 10.42
N ASN A 208 8.20 17.59 9.30
CA ASN A 208 9.37 17.87 8.48
C ASN A 208 8.97 18.36 7.09
N ALA A 209 9.81 19.25 6.54
CA ALA A 209 9.80 19.64 5.13
C ALA A 209 11.02 19.03 4.42
N TYR A 210 10.75 18.40 3.29
CA TYR A 210 11.76 17.76 2.45
C TYR A 210 11.82 18.43 1.08
N HIS A 211 13.03 18.49 0.50
CA HIS A 211 13.17 18.86 -0.91
C HIS A 211 12.57 17.77 -1.80
N SER A 212 11.64 18.13 -2.69
CA SER A 212 10.85 17.17 -3.46
C SER A 212 11.67 16.23 -4.33
N GLN A 213 12.78 16.68 -4.92
CA GLN A 213 13.59 15.89 -5.84
C GLN A 213 14.70 15.07 -5.14
N THR A 214 15.16 15.49 -3.96
CA THR A 214 16.33 14.88 -3.31
C THR A 214 16.01 14.19 -1.98
N GLY A 215 14.85 14.51 -1.39
CA GLY A 215 14.49 14.07 -0.05
C GLY A 215 15.38 14.66 1.05
N GLU A 216 16.15 15.71 0.77
CA GLU A 216 16.88 16.43 1.79
C GLU A 216 15.91 17.07 2.79
N VAL A 217 16.22 16.95 4.09
CA VAL A 217 15.42 17.59 5.14
C VAL A 217 15.81 19.07 5.18
N LEU A 218 14.83 19.93 4.99
CA LEU A 218 15.02 21.39 4.95
C LEU A 218 14.54 22.06 6.24
N TRP A 219 13.60 21.45 6.92
CA TRP A 219 13.04 21.98 8.18
C TRP A 219 12.32 20.88 8.94
#